data_5f9184855b1677356def872da05b9588
#
_entry.id   5f9184855b1677356def872da05b9588
#
_cell.length_a   1.000
_cell.length_b   1.000
_cell.length_c   1.000
_cell.angle_alpha   90.00
_cell.angle_beta   90.00
_cell.angle_gamma   90.00
#
_symmetry.space_group_name_H-M   'P 1'
#
loop_
_entity.id
_entity.type
_entity.pdbx_description
1 polymer ?
#
loop_
_entity_poly.entity_id
_entity_poly.type
_entity_poly.pdbx_seq_one_letter_code
_entity_poly.pdbx_strand_id
1 'polypeptide(L)'
;MTAVFHQKSSELSNPLRQGLQRQARQARAALSTGFAGILLVSSLVFGPLMFSPLAQAKGPAVAGGLPAVSLAELPRQGQETYEKIQKGGPFPYEKDGTVFGNRERILPSEKRGYYREYTVKTPGSRDRGARRIVCGGKATTPDACYYTADHYSSFKRISP
;
A
#
# COMPACT_ATOMS: atom_id res chain seq x y z
N MET A 1 47.36 -37.38 18.96
CA MET A 1 45.95 -37.48 19.48
C MET A 1 45.05 -36.65 18.60
N THR A 2 44.41 -37.31 17.62
CA THR A 2 43.64 -36.66 16.55
C THR A 2 42.14 -36.83 16.89
N ALA A 3 41.45 -35.77 17.22
CA ALA A 3 40.00 -35.79 17.47
C ALA A 3 39.26 -35.51 16.16
N VAL A 4 38.54 -36.51 15.68
CA VAL A 4 37.65 -36.46 14.52
C VAL A 4 36.31 -35.91 14.99
N PHE A 5 35.92 -34.71 14.52
CA PHE A 5 34.58 -34.17 14.73
C PHE A 5 33.65 -34.72 13.65
N HIS A 6 32.69 -35.50 14.12
CA HIS A 6 31.61 -36.05 13.32
C HIS A 6 30.51 -35.02 13.14
N GLN A 7 30.37 -34.52 11.92
CA GLN A 7 29.34 -33.52 11.56
C GLN A 7 28.04 -34.28 11.24
N LYS A 8 27.09 -34.21 12.16
CA LYS A 8 25.74 -34.78 12.01
C LYS A 8 24.84 -33.76 11.28
N SER A 9 24.68 -33.96 9.98
CA SER A 9 23.70 -33.22 9.17
C SER A 9 22.30 -33.68 9.53
N SER A 10 21.55 -32.85 10.21
CA SER A 10 20.11 -33.00 10.43
C SER A 10 19.34 -32.36 9.27
N GLU A 11 18.86 -33.21 8.36
CA GLU A 11 17.87 -32.85 7.36
C GLU A 11 16.54 -32.45 8.06
N LEU A 12 16.25 -31.19 8.14
CA LEU A 12 14.93 -30.69 8.48
C LEU A 12 14.07 -30.65 7.22
N SER A 13 13.27 -31.70 7.06
CA SER A 13 12.23 -31.80 6.03
C SER A 13 11.22 -30.68 6.20
N ASN A 14 11.12 -29.79 5.21
CA ASN A 14 10.24 -28.65 5.21
C ASN A 14 8.82 -29.05 4.73
N PRO A 15 7.79 -29.10 5.59
CA PRO A 15 6.43 -29.53 5.24
C PRO A 15 5.66 -28.55 4.35
N LEU A 16 6.22 -27.39 4.03
CA LEU A 16 5.53 -26.35 3.24
C LEU A 16 5.54 -26.58 1.72
N ARG A 17 6.29 -27.57 1.21
CA ARG A 17 6.32 -27.86 -0.24
C ARG A 17 5.23 -28.81 -0.74
N GLN A 18 4.48 -29.46 0.14
CA GLN A 18 3.47 -30.46 -0.26
C GLN A 18 2.06 -29.89 -0.51
N GLY A 19 1.80 -28.63 -0.17
CA GLY A 19 0.48 -28.00 -0.33
C GLY A 19 0.14 -27.51 -1.73
N LEU A 20 1.12 -27.23 -2.59
CA LEU A 20 0.89 -26.62 -3.91
C LEU A 20 0.64 -27.60 -5.08
N GLN A 21 0.78 -28.89 -4.87
CA GLN A 21 0.60 -29.87 -5.98
C GLN A 21 -0.78 -30.57 -6.02
N ARG A 22 -1.69 -30.24 -5.10
CA ARG A 22 -3.03 -30.90 -5.07
C ARG A 22 -4.14 -30.16 -5.78
N GLN A 23 -3.97 -28.95 -6.28
CA GLN A 23 -5.03 -28.20 -6.94
C GLN A 23 -5.04 -28.22 -8.47
N ALA A 24 -4.14 -28.97 -9.12
CA ALA A 24 -4.06 -29.02 -10.58
C ALA A 24 -4.73 -30.26 -11.24
N ARG A 25 -5.58 -31.00 -10.53
CA ARG A 25 -6.16 -32.26 -11.08
C ARG A 25 -7.68 -32.38 -11.08
N GLN A 26 -8.44 -31.30 -10.97
CA GLN A 26 -9.92 -31.39 -11.10
C GLN A 26 -10.46 -30.39 -12.13
N ALA A 27 -10.11 -30.60 -13.39
CA ALA A 27 -10.81 -29.97 -14.50
C ALA A 27 -10.62 -30.81 -15.78
N ARG A 28 -11.20 -32.01 -15.82
CA ARG A 28 -11.46 -32.75 -17.08
C ARG A 28 -12.47 -33.85 -16.77
N ALA A 29 -13.71 -33.61 -17.09
CA ALA A 29 -14.67 -34.62 -17.64
C ALA A 29 -16.09 -34.08 -17.51
N ALA A 30 -16.68 -33.71 -18.64
CA ALA A 30 -18.04 -34.06 -19.02
C ALA A 30 -18.34 -33.46 -20.39
N LEU A 31 -17.97 -34.21 -21.42
CA LEU A 31 -18.64 -34.19 -22.70
C LEU A 31 -19.62 -35.39 -22.70
N SER A 32 -20.90 -35.18 -22.92
CA SER A 32 -21.78 -36.12 -23.62
C SER A 32 -23.13 -35.47 -23.85
N THR A 33 -23.41 -35.26 -25.14
CA THR A 33 -24.44 -35.94 -25.92
C THR A 33 -25.88 -35.48 -25.71
N GLY A 34 -26.40 -34.75 -26.70
CA GLY A 34 -27.52 -35.17 -27.52
C GLY A 34 -28.92 -34.86 -26.98
N PHE A 35 -29.69 -34.11 -27.68
CA PHE A 35 -30.91 -34.56 -28.34
C PHE A 35 -31.57 -33.39 -29.10
N ALA A 36 -31.85 -33.69 -30.33
CA ALA A 36 -32.65 -32.87 -31.25
C ALA A 36 -34.08 -32.74 -30.76
N GLY A 37 -34.66 -31.57 -30.90
CA GLY A 37 -36.08 -31.31 -30.68
C GLY A 37 -36.48 -30.00 -31.33
N ILE A 38 -36.92 -30.08 -32.58
CA ILE A 38 -37.57 -29.02 -33.33
C ILE A 38 -38.95 -28.76 -32.70
N LEU A 39 -39.21 -27.51 -32.27
CA LEU A 39 -40.55 -26.93 -32.32
C LEU A 39 -40.47 -25.41 -32.49
N LEU A 40 -40.92 -24.99 -33.64
CA LEU A 40 -41.33 -23.63 -33.96
C LEU A 40 -42.39 -23.17 -32.95
N VAL A 41 -42.36 -21.93 -32.49
CA VAL A 41 -43.42 -20.94 -32.57
C VAL A 41 -43.07 -19.70 -31.74
N SER A 42 -43.28 -18.56 -32.37
CA SER A 42 -43.71 -17.29 -31.81
C SER A 42 -42.64 -16.32 -31.27
N SER A 43 -42.37 -15.38 -32.14
CA SER A 43 -41.86 -14.03 -31.95
C SER A 43 -42.43 -13.33 -30.72
N LEU A 44 -41.59 -13.04 -29.75
CA LEU A 44 -41.78 -11.88 -28.89
C LEU A 44 -40.38 -11.23 -28.77
N VAL A 45 -40.29 -10.12 -29.45
CA VAL A 45 -39.11 -9.23 -29.41
C VAL A 45 -38.98 -8.66 -27.99
N PHE A 46 -38.31 -9.40 -27.13
CA PHE A 46 -37.81 -8.86 -25.89
C PHE A 46 -36.32 -8.58 -26.12
N GLY A 47 -36.01 -7.33 -26.47
CA GLY A 47 -34.66 -6.87 -26.60
C GLY A 47 -33.90 -7.14 -25.31
N PRO A 48 -32.71 -7.75 -25.35
CA PRO A 48 -31.86 -7.82 -24.19
C PRO A 48 -31.46 -6.37 -23.82
N LEU A 49 -31.97 -5.88 -22.70
CA LEU A 49 -31.38 -4.75 -21.99
C LEU A 49 -29.95 -5.15 -21.71
N MET A 50 -29.05 -4.71 -22.58
CA MET A 50 -27.63 -4.75 -22.36
C MET A 50 -27.34 -3.89 -21.13
N PHE A 51 -27.39 -4.51 -19.94
CA PHE A 51 -26.75 -3.98 -18.75
C PHE A 51 -25.24 -4.03 -19.04
N SER A 52 -24.74 -3.00 -19.69
CA SER A 52 -23.31 -2.76 -19.70
C SER A 52 -22.90 -2.53 -18.25
N PRO A 53 -22.02 -3.35 -17.65
CA PRO A 53 -21.39 -2.97 -16.42
C PRO A 53 -20.65 -1.67 -16.73
N LEU A 54 -21.07 -0.57 -16.14
CA LEU A 54 -20.28 0.65 -16.07
C LEU A 54 -18.96 0.23 -15.43
N ALA A 55 -17.97 -0.07 -16.26
CA ALA A 55 -16.60 -0.08 -15.82
C ALA A 55 -16.35 1.32 -15.26
N GLN A 56 -16.41 1.46 -13.94
CA GLN A 56 -15.92 2.64 -13.27
C GLN A 56 -14.43 2.68 -13.56
N ALA A 57 -14.09 3.29 -14.67
CA ALA A 57 -12.74 3.78 -14.88
C ALA A 57 -12.44 4.61 -13.63
N LYS A 58 -11.45 4.19 -12.84
CA LYS A 58 -10.86 5.00 -11.78
C LYS A 58 -10.45 6.29 -12.47
N GLY A 59 -11.31 7.30 -12.35
CA GLY A 59 -11.10 8.60 -12.99
C GLY A 59 -9.73 9.12 -12.62
N PRO A 60 -9.14 10.02 -13.44
CA PRO A 60 -7.90 10.68 -13.08
C PRO A 60 -8.09 11.21 -11.66
N ALA A 61 -7.08 10.98 -10.81
CA ALA A 61 -7.10 11.43 -9.44
C ALA A 61 -7.63 12.85 -9.41
N VAL A 62 -8.86 12.98 -8.90
CA VAL A 62 -9.53 14.27 -8.82
C VAL A 62 -8.57 15.20 -8.14
N ALA A 63 -8.44 16.41 -8.67
CA ALA A 63 -7.85 17.55 -7.98
C ALA A 63 -8.67 17.95 -6.74
N GLY A 64 -9.40 17.03 -6.15
CA GLY A 64 -9.95 17.02 -4.83
C GLY A 64 -8.84 16.62 -3.88
N GLY A 65 -8.36 17.57 -3.10
CA GLY A 65 -7.19 17.44 -2.25
C GLY A 65 -7.23 16.18 -1.39
N LEU A 66 -6.06 15.67 -1.06
CA LEU A 66 -5.90 14.56 -0.10
C LEU A 66 -6.77 14.81 1.15
N PRO A 67 -7.35 13.76 1.74
CA PRO A 67 -8.12 13.93 2.97
C PRO A 67 -7.29 14.68 4.00
N ALA A 68 -7.93 15.61 4.70
CA ALA A 68 -7.28 16.37 5.76
C ALA A 68 -7.35 15.62 7.09
N VAL A 69 -6.39 15.90 7.96
CA VAL A 69 -6.36 15.49 9.36
C VAL A 69 -5.85 16.67 10.18
N SER A 70 -6.52 17.02 11.28
CA SER A 70 -5.99 18.08 12.13
C SER A 70 -4.75 17.60 12.89
N LEU A 71 -3.85 18.54 13.23
CA LEU A 71 -2.66 18.22 14.00
C LEU A 71 -3.02 17.55 15.33
N ALA A 72 -4.12 17.96 15.96
CA ALA A 72 -4.60 17.42 17.22
C ALA A 72 -5.10 15.97 17.11
N GLU A 73 -5.55 15.53 15.93
CA GLU A 73 -6.01 14.17 15.67
C GLU A 73 -4.85 13.20 15.34
N LEU A 74 -3.65 13.72 15.12
CA LEU A 74 -2.50 12.85 14.92
C LEU A 74 -2.16 12.12 16.23
N PRO A 75 -1.58 10.90 16.13
CA PRO A 75 -0.97 10.27 17.29
C PRO A 75 0.03 11.22 17.96
N ARG A 76 0.15 11.18 19.30
CA ARG A 76 1.07 12.04 20.05
C ARG A 76 2.48 12.10 19.44
N GLN A 77 3.01 10.96 19.00
CA GLN A 77 4.33 10.91 18.33
C GLN A 77 4.35 11.68 17.00
N GLY A 78 3.21 11.77 16.31
CA GLY A 78 3.05 12.58 15.09
C GLY A 78 3.09 14.08 15.40
N GLN A 79 2.39 14.49 16.45
CA GLN A 79 2.40 15.88 16.93
C GLN A 79 3.83 16.30 17.35
N GLU A 80 4.50 15.47 18.16
CA GLU A 80 5.87 15.68 18.58
C GLU A 80 6.86 15.78 17.40
N THR A 81 6.67 14.95 16.37
CA THR A 81 7.51 14.99 15.16
C THR A 81 7.23 16.27 14.37
N TYR A 82 5.96 16.67 14.22
CA TYR A 82 5.61 17.93 13.55
C TYR A 82 6.23 19.14 14.22
N GLU A 83 6.18 19.23 15.56
CA GLU A 83 6.84 20.29 16.30
C GLU A 83 8.38 20.32 16.10
N LYS A 84 9.01 19.13 16.07
CA LYS A 84 10.44 19.02 15.78
C LYS A 84 10.78 19.52 14.38
N ILE A 85 9.93 19.26 13.39
CA ILE A 85 10.10 19.77 12.02
C ILE A 85 10.12 21.31 12.05
N GLN A 86 9.17 21.94 12.73
CA GLN A 86 9.10 23.40 12.87
C GLN A 86 10.33 23.98 13.57
N LYS A 87 10.92 23.25 14.52
CA LYS A 87 12.12 23.64 15.26
C LYS A 87 13.45 23.32 14.53
N GLY A 88 13.40 22.57 13.42
CA GLY A 88 14.58 22.12 12.69
C GLY A 88 15.34 20.95 13.35
N GLY A 89 14.71 20.21 14.25
CA GLY A 89 15.30 19.06 14.94
C GLY A 89 15.52 19.28 16.44
N PRO A 90 16.32 18.45 17.11
CA PRO A 90 17.04 17.30 16.56
C PRO A 90 16.15 16.11 16.21
N PHE A 91 16.55 15.36 15.19
CA PHE A 91 15.82 14.16 14.71
C PHE A 91 16.54 12.89 15.14
N PRO A 92 15.79 11.84 15.60
CA PRO A 92 16.40 10.63 16.12
C PRO A 92 16.86 9.64 15.06
N TYR A 93 16.41 9.78 13.80
CA TYR A 93 16.72 8.82 12.73
C TYR A 93 17.55 9.48 11.64
N GLU A 94 18.55 8.79 11.14
CA GLU A 94 19.46 9.25 10.07
C GLU A 94 18.70 9.65 8.78
N LYS A 95 17.59 9.00 8.52
CA LYS A 95 16.75 9.26 7.33
C LYS A 95 15.84 10.48 7.48
N ASP A 96 15.71 11.05 8.67
CA ASP A 96 14.86 12.22 8.87
C ASP A 96 15.45 13.43 8.16
N GLY A 97 14.58 14.19 7.47
CA GLY A 97 15.00 15.33 6.65
C GLY A 97 15.56 14.96 5.27
N THR A 98 15.66 13.68 4.92
CA THR A 98 16.09 13.27 3.57
C THR A 98 15.00 13.53 2.54
N VAL A 99 15.41 13.64 1.27
CA VAL A 99 14.49 13.91 0.15
C VAL A 99 13.54 12.74 -0.07
N PHE A 100 12.24 13.02 -0.06
CA PHE A 100 11.20 12.07 -0.46
C PHE A 100 10.87 12.25 -1.95
N GLY A 101 10.92 11.16 -2.71
CA GLY A 101 10.87 11.22 -4.18
C GLY A 101 9.48 11.28 -4.79
N ASN A 102 8.38 11.08 -4.02
CA ASN A 102 6.99 11.04 -4.49
C ASN A 102 6.80 10.24 -5.79
N ARG A 103 7.45 9.06 -5.88
CA ARG A 103 7.46 8.24 -7.10
C ARG A 103 6.08 7.78 -7.53
N GLU A 104 5.23 7.46 -6.56
CA GLU A 104 3.84 7.03 -6.77
C GLU A 104 2.91 8.21 -7.09
N ARG A 105 3.42 9.45 -7.08
CA ARG A 105 2.67 10.68 -7.38
C ARG A 105 1.37 10.84 -6.57
N ILE A 106 1.36 10.35 -5.34
CA ILE A 106 0.20 10.49 -4.43
C ILE A 106 0.12 11.92 -3.89
N LEU A 107 1.27 12.52 -3.57
CA LEU A 107 1.36 13.94 -3.22
C LEU A 107 1.33 14.82 -4.48
N PRO A 108 0.96 16.11 -4.38
CA PRO A 108 1.05 17.06 -5.49
C PRO A 108 2.39 16.99 -6.21
N SER A 109 2.37 17.23 -7.51
CA SER A 109 3.59 17.19 -8.33
C SER A 109 4.44 18.43 -8.07
N GLU A 110 5.69 18.21 -7.63
CA GLU A 110 6.64 19.27 -7.29
C GLU A 110 8.04 18.94 -7.81
N LYS A 111 8.90 19.94 -7.83
CA LYS A 111 10.30 19.79 -8.26
C LYS A 111 11.05 18.83 -7.35
N ARG A 112 12.06 18.16 -7.90
CA ARG A 112 12.93 17.26 -7.14
C ARG A 112 13.55 17.98 -5.94
N GLY A 113 13.50 17.33 -4.78
CA GLY A 113 14.03 17.86 -3.52
C GLY A 113 13.07 18.76 -2.75
N TYR A 114 11.86 19.01 -3.30
CA TYR A 114 10.83 19.78 -2.60
C TYR A 114 10.33 19.08 -1.34
N TYR A 115 10.11 17.76 -1.40
CA TYR A 115 9.62 16.97 -0.27
C TYR A 115 10.76 16.38 0.57
N ARG A 116 10.56 16.39 1.89
CA ARG A 116 11.43 15.74 2.89
C ARG A 116 10.60 14.85 3.78
N GLU A 117 11.15 13.68 4.15
CA GLU A 117 10.48 12.72 5.02
C GLU A 117 11.01 12.77 6.44
N TYR A 118 10.11 12.48 7.39
CA TYR A 118 10.42 12.41 8.82
C TYR A 118 9.72 11.22 9.46
N THR A 119 10.41 10.53 10.35
CA THR A 119 9.88 9.35 11.03
C THR A 119 8.97 9.74 12.18
N VAL A 120 7.77 9.18 12.20
CA VAL A 120 6.88 9.21 13.36
C VAL A 120 7.05 7.89 14.11
N LYS A 121 7.55 7.95 15.35
CA LYS A 121 7.78 6.75 16.16
C LYS A 121 6.52 5.91 16.26
N THR A 122 6.62 4.63 15.95
CA THR A 122 5.52 3.66 16.05
C THR A 122 5.69 2.89 17.35
N PRO A 123 4.79 3.01 18.34
CA PRO A 123 4.88 2.25 19.59
C PRO A 123 4.92 0.75 19.31
N GLY A 124 5.81 0.03 20.00
CA GLY A 124 5.98 -1.41 19.84
C GLY A 124 6.82 -1.85 18.63
N SER A 125 7.16 -0.95 17.71
CA SER A 125 8.07 -1.28 16.61
C SER A 125 9.52 -1.32 17.08
N ARG A 126 10.27 -2.33 16.66
CA ARG A 126 11.71 -2.47 16.92
C ARG A 126 12.56 -1.65 15.94
N ASP A 127 11.98 -1.20 14.84
CA ASP A 127 12.58 -0.40 13.79
C ASP A 127 11.92 0.98 13.66
N ARG A 128 12.10 1.65 12.52
CA ARG A 128 11.47 2.96 12.23
C ARG A 128 9.93 2.89 12.17
N GLY A 129 9.33 1.69 12.06
CA GLY A 129 7.90 1.52 11.80
C GLY A 129 7.46 2.09 10.46
N ALA A 130 6.14 2.13 10.22
CA ALA A 130 5.56 2.56 8.94
C ALA A 130 5.14 4.03 8.90
N ARG A 131 5.05 4.70 10.05
CA ARG A 131 4.47 6.05 10.13
C ARG A 131 5.50 7.11 9.72
N ARG A 132 5.06 8.08 8.89
CA ARG A 132 5.91 9.21 8.43
C ARG A 132 5.11 10.50 8.39
N ILE A 133 5.84 11.60 8.44
CA ILE A 133 5.40 12.90 7.98
C ILE A 133 6.29 13.28 6.79
N VAL A 134 5.67 13.72 5.71
CA VAL A 134 6.35 14.24 4.52
C VAL A 134 5.95 15.70 4.37
N CYS A 135 6.93 16.60 4.41
CA CYS A 135 6.69 18.03 4.28
C CYS A 135 7.33 18.58 3.01
N GLY A 136 6.63 19.48 2.36
CA GLY A 136 7.11 20.21 1.18
C GLY A 136 7.50 21.63 1.52
N GLY A 137 8.46 22.20 0.77
CA GLY A 137 8.96 23.55 0.96
C GLY A 137 10.21 23.65 1.82
N LYS A 138 10.32 24.71 2.60
CA LYS A 138 11.47 24.95 3.49
C LYS A 138 11.44 24.02 4.70
N ALA A 139 12.60 23.59 5.17
CA ALA A 139 12.70 22.58 6.22
C ALA A 139 11.99 22.95 7.53
N THR A 140 12.10 24.21 7.98
CA THR A 140 11.53 24.69 9.24
C THR A 140 10.20 25.44 9.07
N THR A 141 9.88 25.87 7.85
CA THR A 141 8.62 26.56 7.51
C THR A 141 8.03 25.89 6.27
N PRO A 142 7.55 24.65 6.39
CA PRO A 142 7.01 23.92 5.24
C PRO A 142 5.71 24.52 4.77
N ASP A 143 5.49 24.49 3.44
CA ASP A 143 4.27 24.98 2.79
C ASP A 143 3.08 24.05 3.07
N ALA A 144 3.35 22.74 3.15
CA ALA A 144 2.36 21.72 3.49
C ALA A 144 3.05 20.48 4.05
N CYS A 145 2.38 19.81 4.99
CA CYS A 145 2.82 18.52 5.53
C CYS A 145 1.72 17.46 5.37
N TYR A 146 2.15 16.24 5.20
CA TYR A 146 1.29 15.07 4.95
C TYR A 146 1.68 13.93 5.89
N TYR A 147 0.69 13.31 6.52
CA TYR A 147 0.88 12.16 7.38
C TYR A 147 0.53 10.87 6.65
N THR A 148 1.33 9.84 6.85
CA THR A 148 1.05 8.46 6.43
C THR A 148 1.25 7.50 7.60
N ALA A 149 0.35 6.51 7.72
CA ALA A 149 0.43 5.46 8.73
C ALA A 149 0.85 4.09 8.14
N ASP A 150 0.92 3.98 6.81
CA ASP A 150 0.97 2.75 6.04
C ASP A 150 2.14 2.69 5.04
N HIS A 151 3.27 3.28 5.43
CA HIS A 151 4.51 3.28 4.63
C HIS A 151 4.31 3.84 3.22
N TYR A 152 3.71 5.06 3.15
CA TYR A 152 3.47 5.87 1.93
C TYR A 152 2.35 5.36 1.00
N SER A 153 1.56 4.35 1.39
CA SER A 153 0.44 3.85 0.57
C SER A 153 -0.71 4.85 0.51
N SER A 154 -0.91 5.63 1.57
CA SER A 154 -1.88 6.72 1.61
C SER A 154 -1.35 7.92 2.39
N PHE A 155 -1.92 9.09 2.13
CA PHE A 155 -1.56 10.32 2.82
C PHE A 155 -2.79 11.11 3.25
N LYS A 156 -2.64 11.83 4.37
CA LYS A 156 -3.58 12.85 4.83
C LYS A 156 -2.84 14.17 4.96
N ARG A 157 -3.41 15.27 4.43
CA ARG A 157 -2.84 16.59 4.61
C ARG A 157 -3.04 17.04 6.05
N ILE A 158 -1.97 17.47 6.72
CA ILE A 158 -2.03 17.98 8.07
C ILE A 158 -2.55 19.42 8.02
N SER A 159 -3.60 19.70 8.80
CA SER A 159 -4.08 21.04 9.08
C SER A 159 -3.60 21.42 10.48
N PRO A 160 -2.84 22.53 10.64
CA PRO A 160 -2.42 23.03 11.94
C PRO A 160 -3.57 23.39 12.87
#